data_b7e388e3c387de7f9e687c14503ac75d
#
_entry.id   b7e388e3c387de7f9e687c14503ac75d
#
_cell.length_a   1.000
_cell.length_b   1.000
_cell.length_c   1.000
_cell.angle_alpha   90.00
_cell.angle_beta   90.00
_cell.angle_gamma   90.00
#
_symmetry.space_group_name_H-M   'P 1'
#
loop_
_entity.id
_entity.type
_entity.pdbx_description
1 polymer ?
#
loop_
_entity_poly.entity_id
_entity_poly.type
_entity_poly.pdbx_seq_one_letter_code
_entity_poly.pdbx_strand_id
1 'polypeptide(L)'
;MSTFLALRPVRLASLAFVLPFSLFLSPPAQAQNAPPVIGSQNTVTADPPVTRPHEQPCIVQLFSGFQFVDFSIHTYQYAPPAACPGPWEKVVFTADFNVTAGRQFDRTAVINLGNVNIYFGTTPEPRHNLSPSWHVERDETDYSALFESPQSGQVILGNIVNSTFTGVISANAKLEFYPAKHERHQDDPARTPDQVLPLVQSNAQGGINEPAFLFTPTDQLATTFSLPLNVERAYLDVITQSQIGDEFWYTCVPNNVANELQSCGGTAFREAEVSVDGQPAGVAPVYPWIYTGGVDPFLWEPVPAVQTLNFVPYRVDLTPFAGILSNGQPHTIALGVFNANNYFSATATLLLFQDHRSQQVTGAVTENTIGNAPTPSINENLVTDSAGNITGSVTAFSSRNFKVEGYANTSHGKVNTEVRQTVNFKNIQNFTINTAQYVQDISQETDVESQTITRSGFGSFVSLETFHYPLTMNIGLNFASDGSFDQQTTVSQAFKFDLLSPFFAGFVENQVNSTDTLNFNSSGALAGNTGAKSAQSYNSFNTRGQRYSCSLASENNALISLTEGCTDK
;
A
#
# COMPACT_ATOMS: atom_id res chain seq x y z
N MET A 1 86.42 53.40 2.28
CA MET A 1 87.45 52.40 2.56
C MET A 1 86.73 51.29 3.38
N SER A 2 86.36 50.24 2.64
CA SER A 2 86.79 48.84 2.86
C SER A 2 86.51 48.30 4.26
N THR A 3 85.72 47.32 4.44
CA THR A 3 85.97 45.89 4.15
C THR A 3 84.72 45.03 4.28
N PHE A 4 84.57 44.12 3.33
CA PHE A 4 83.61 43.05 3.31
C PHE A 4 83.87 41.97 4.41
N LEU A 5 82.84 41.45 5.08
CA LEU A 5 82.86 40.11 5.64
C LEU A 5 81.56 39.37 5.27
N ALA A 6 81.73 38.30 4.51
CA ALA A 6 80.67 37.44 4.05
C ALA A 6 80.23 36.48 5.16
N LEU A 7 78.92 36.43 5.42
CA LEU A 7 78.30 35.36 6.23
C LEU A 7 77.46 34.46 5.31
N ARG A 8 77.77 33.15 5.36
CA ARG A 8 77.07 32.07 4.64
C ARG A 8 75.65 31.89 5.17
N PRO A 9 74.66 31.63 4.34
CA PRO A 9 73.32 31.28 4.84
C PRO A 9 73.25 29.81 5.27
N VAL A 10 72.76 29.58 6.49
CA VAL A 10 72.33 28.29 7.02
C VAL A 10 70.98 27.97 6.38
N ARG A 11 70.90 26.86 5.66
CA ARG A 11 69.66 26.31 5.17
C ARG A 11 68.91 25.62 6.33
N LEU A 12 67.79 26.21 6.80
CA LEU A 12 66.77 25.49 7.58
C LEU A 12 65.91 24.66 6.62
N ALA A 13 65.97 23.36 6.74
CA ALA A 13 65.06 22.43 6.12
C ALA A 13 63.75 22.41 6.90
N SER A 14 62.71 23.02 6.36
CA SER A 14 61.35 22.92 6.89
C SER A 14 60.77 21.55 6.49
N LEU A 15 60.67 20.59 7.43
CA LEU A 15 59.85 19.40 7.28
C LEU A 15 58.39 19.82 7.38
N ALA A 16 57.69 19.86 6.26
CA ALA A 16 56.25 19.92 6.24
C ALA A 16 55.69 18.54 6.54
N PHE A 17 55.17 18.38 7.75
CA PHE A 17 54.31 17.22 8.10
C PHE A 17 52.96 17.39 7.41
N VAL A 18 52.74 16.68 6.30
CA VAL A 18 51.44 16.51 5.69
C VAL A 18 50.73 15.40 6.49
N LEU A 19 49.85 15.78 7.41
CA LEU A 19 48.88 14.89 7.99
C LEU A 19 47.83 14.55 6.90
N PRO A 20 47.62 13.26 6.58
CA PRO A 20 46.50 12.90 5.74
C PRO A 20 45.22 13.14 6.55
N PHE A 21 44.45 14.14 6.16
CA PHE A 21 43.08 14.33 6.61
C PHE A 21 42.24 13.24 5.92
N SER A 22 42.18 12.06 6.56
CA SER A 22 41.22 11.01 6.18
C SER A 22 39.84 11.53 6.51
N LEU A 23 39.14 12.05 5.51
CA LEU A 23 37.69 12.22 5.54
C LEU A 23 37.11 10.81 5.72
N PHE A 24 36.81 10.44 6.97
CA PHE A 24 35.89 9.37 7.25
C PHE A 24 34.52 9.85 6.77
N LEU A 25 34.21 9.60 5.48
CA LEU A 25 32.85 9.50 5.03
C LEU A 25 32.26 8.32 5.81
N SER A 26 31.56 8.61 6.90
CA SER A 26 30.70 7.63 7.54
C SER A 26 29.76 7.11 6.45
N PRO A 27 29.70 5.81 6.16
CA PRO A 27 28.68 5.30 5.28
C PRO A 27 27.33 5.77 5.83
N PRO A 28 26.37 6.15 4.97
CA PRO A 28 25.02 6.44 5.43
C PRO A 28 24.57 5.24 6.27
N ALA A 29 24.04 5.52 7.47
CA ALA A 29 23.51 4.48 8.33
C ALA A 29 22.49 3.69 7.51
N GLN A 30 22.81 2.47 7.11
CA GLN A 30 21.84 1.56 6.54
C GLN A 30 20.85 1.29 7.66
N ALA A 31 19.57 1.59 7.44
CA ALA A 31 18.50 1.07 8.26
C ALA A 31 18.54 -0.45 8.04
N GLN A 32 19.31 -1.13 8.84
CA GLN A 32 19.27 -2.59 8.91
C GLN A 32 17.99 -2.99 9.62
N ASN A 33 17.50 -4.21 9.37
CA ASN A 33 16.47 -4.92 10.14
C ASN A 33 16.88 -5.03 11.64
N ALA A 34 17.23 -3.91 12.25
CA ALA A 34 17.48 -3.88 13.67
C ALA A 34 16.11 -3.99 14.37
N PRO A 35 15.97 -4.90 15.34
CA PRO A 35 14.73 -5.01 16.08
C PRO A 35 14.35 -3.65 16.69
N PRO A 36 13.06 -3.36 16.80
CA PRO A 36 12.60 -2.14 17.43
C PRO A 36 13.18 -1.99 18.84
N VAL A 37 13.54 -0.77 19.23
CA VAL A 37 14.16 -0.49 20.53
C VAL A 37 13.27 0.44 21.32
N ILE A 38 12.98 0.11 22.58
CA ILE A 38 12.24 0.98 23.51
C ILE A 38 12.96 2.33 23.65
N GLY A 39 12.19 3.42 23.57
CA GLY A 39 12.69 4.79 23.53
C GLY A 39 13.07 5.29 22.13
N SER A 40 13.01 4.43 21.11
CA SER A 40 13.24 4.83 19.71
C SER A 40 12.13 5.72 19.19
N GLN A 41 12.52 6.66 18.33
CA GLN A 41 11.64 7.53 17.54
C GLN A 41 11.68 7.16 16.04
N ASN A 42 12.35 6.06 15.68
CA ASN A 42 12.28 5.50 14.35
C ASN A 42 10.88 4.95 14.08
N THR A 43 10.41 5.12 12.86
CA THR A 43 9.10 4.58 12.46
C THR A 43 9.15 3.05 12.46
N VAL A 44 8.18 2.45 13.14
CA VAL A 44 8.11 1.00 13.35
C VAL A 44 6.68 0.50 13.21
N THR A 45 6.51 -0.67 12.55
CA THR A 45 5.24 -1.38 12.44
C THR A 45 5.30 -2.73 13.14
N ALA A 46 4.15 -3.27 13.52
CA ALA A 46 4.03 -4.64 14.01
C ALA A 46 4.06 -5.69 12.88
N ASP A 47 4.17 -5.28 11.62
CA ASP A 47 4.13 -6.19 10.47
C ASP A 47 5.27 -7.23 10.53
N PRO A 48 5.00 -8.49 10.15
CA PRO A 48 6.02 -9.53 10.13
C PRO A 48 7.06 -9.28 9.03
N PRO A 49 8.30 -9.71 9.21
CA PRO A 49 9.21 -9.86 8.09
C PRO A 49 8.69 -10.94 7.14
N VAL A 50 9.04 -10.84 5.87
CA VAL A 50 8.75 -11.90 4.90
C VAL A 50 9.52 -13.16 5.30
N THR A 51 8.81 -14.29 5.42
CA THR A 51 9.44 -15.58 5.76
C THR A 51 10.42 -15.99 4.66
N ARG A 52 11.65 -16.33 5.07
CA ARG A 52 12.76 -16.70 4.17
C ARG A 52 13.13 -18.18 4.30
N PRO A 53 13.54 -18.85 3.20
CA PRO A 53 14.22 -20.13 3.28
C PRO A 53 15.52 -20.04 4.08
N HIS A 54 16.03 -21.17 4.57
CA HIS A 54 17.27 -21.21 5.33
C HIS A 54 18.54 -20.99 4.48
N GLU A 55 18.42 -21.10 3.16
CA GLU A 55 19.51 -20.90 2.22
C GLU A 55 19.92 -19.42 2.14
N GLN A 56 21.18 -19.19 1.77
CA GLN A 56 21.65 -17.84 1.51
C GLN A 56 21.07 -17.32 0.20
N PRO A 57 20.50 -16.12 0.16
CA PRO A 57 19.98 -15.54 -1.08
C PRO A 57 21.10 -15.02 -1.99
N CYS A 58 20.82 -14.95 -3.26
CA CYS A 58 21.51 -14.03 -4.16
C CYS A 58 20.87 -12.67 -4.07
N ILE A 59 21.65 -11.65 -3.79
CA ILE A 59 21.17 -10.28 -3.60
C ILE A 59 21.42 -9.48 -4.88
N VAL A 60 20.40 -8.81 -5.37
CA VAL A 60 20.49 -7.82 -6.46
C VAL A 60 20.13 -6.45 -5.91
N GLN A 61 21.08 -5.54 -5.86
CA GLN A 61 20.83 -4.14 -5.52
C GLN A 61 20.10 -3.46 -6.68
N LEU A 62 18.90 -2.93 -6.44
CA LEU A 62 18.16 -2.17 -7.43
C LEU A 62 18.70 -0.74 -7.53
N PHE A 63 18.81 -0.07 -6.40
CA PHE A 63 19.43 1.25 -6.29
C PHE A 63 19.93 1.49 -4.87
N SER A 64 20.84 2.46 -4.73
CA SER A 64 21.40 2.85 -3.44
C SER A 64 21.60 4.35 -3.36
N GLY A 65 21.19 4.95 -2.23
CA GLY A 65 21.41 6.35 -1.93
C GLY A 65 20.61 7.33 -2.79
N PHE A 66 19.47 6.93 -3.37
CA PHE A 66 18.59 7.87 -4.06
C PHE A 66 18.08 8.91 -3.06
N GLN A 67 18.19 10.18 -3.44
CA GLN A 67 17.70 11.32 -2.66
C GLN A 67 16.54 11.98 -3.40
N PHE A 68 15.44 12.20 -2.70
CA PHE A 68 14.23 12.79 -3.25
C PHE A 68 14.13 14.23 -2.76
N VAL A 69 14.33 15.17 -3.67
CA VAL A 69 14.38 16.62 -3.38
C VAL A 69 13.33 17.40 -4.17
N ASP A 70 12.77 16.78 -5.21
CA ASP A 70 11.74 17.34 -6.10
C ASP A 70 10.83 16.23 -6.64
N PHE A 71 10.07 16.49 -7.68
CA PHE A 71 9.19 15.51 -8.35
C PHE A 71 9.87 14.72 -9.47
N SER A 72 11.19 14.72 -9.56
CA SER A 72 11.93 13.98 -10.58
C SER A 72 11.79 12.47 -10.37
N ILE A 73 11.58 11.74 -11.46
CA ILE A 73 11.55 10.28 -11.45
C ILE A 73 12.99 9.77 -11.50
N HIS A 74 13.36 8.93 -10.54
CA HIS A 74 14.64 8.25 -10.54
C HIS A 74 14.52 6.92 -11.29
N THR A 75 15.50 6.61 -12.14
CA THR A 75 15.52 5.36 -12.92
C THR A 75 16.65 4.46 -12.48
N TYR A 76 16.45 3.15 -12.61
CA TYR A 76 17.46 2.12 -12.35
C TYR A 76 17.39 0.99 -13.37
N GLN A 77 18.42 0.16 -13.43
CA GLN A 77 18.47 -1.01 -14.29
C GLN A 77 18.57 -2.27 -13.43
N TYR A 78 17.78 -3.25 -13.79
CA TYR A 78 17.78 -4.58 -13.20
C TYR A 78 18.33 -5.60 -14.20
N ALA A 79 19.11 -6.55 -13.70
CA ALA A 79 19.48 -7.76 -14.42
C ALA A 79 19.36 -8.98 -13.50
N PRO A 80 18.86 -10.12 -14.01
CA PRO A 80 18.76 -11.36 -13.21
C PRO A 80 20.11 -11.76 -12.61
N PRO A 81 20.12 -12.34 -11.39
CA PRO A 81 21.36 -12.78 -10.76
C PRO A 81 21.96 -13.99 -11.48
N ALA A 82 23.03 -13.80 -12.23
CA ALA A 82 23.67 -14.88 -13.01
C ALA A 82 24.13 -16.06 -12.12
N ALA A 83 24.43 -15.83 -10.84
CA ALA A 83 24.83 -16.87 -9.89
C ALA A 83 23.65 -17.70 -9.34
N CYS A 84 22.44 -17.22 -9.48
CA CYS A 84 21.21 -17.87 -9.01
C CYS A 84 20.09 -17.73 -10.08
N PRO A 85 20.19 -18.42 -11.19
CA PRO A 85 19.10 -18.41 -12.18
C PRO A 85 17.84 -19.01 -11.56
N GLY A 86 16.65 -18.56 -12.04
CA GLY A 86 15.39 -19.19 -11.65
C GLY A 86 15.31 -20.68 -12.04
N PRO A 87 14.32 -21.42 -11.54
CA PRO A 87 13.21 -20.93 -10.73
C PRO A 87 13.62 -20.63 -9.27
N TRP A 88 12.91 -19.68 -8.66
CA TRP A 88 13.14 -19.31 -7.26
C TRP A 88 12.03 -19.84 -6.33
N GLU A 89 12.42 -20.33 -5.16
CA GLU A 89 11.50 -20.73 -4.09
C GLU A 89 10.86 -19.50 -3.45
N LYS A 90 11.66 -18.43 -3.30
CA LYS A 90 11.24 -17.17 -2.70
C LYS A 90 11.97 -16.00 -3.38
N VAL A 91 11.24 -14.91 -3.60
CA VAL A 91 11.79 -13.61 -3.97
C VAL A 91 11.29 -12.58 -2.97
N VAL A 92 12.22 -11.87 -2.31
CA VAL A 92 11.87 -10.85 -1.33
C VAL A 92 12.37 -9.48 -1.81
N PHE A 93 11.47 -8.53 -1.94
CA PHE A 93 11.81 -7.13 -2.09
C PHE A 93 12.03 -6.51 -0.71
N THR A 94 13.07 -5.70 -0.56
CA THR A 94 13.30 -4.89 0.63
C THR A 94 13.69 -3.47 0.25
N ALA A 95 13.19 -2.50 1.02
CA ALA A 95 13.61 -1.12 0.90
C ALA A 95 13.83 -0.48 2.27
N ASP A 96 14.93 0.26 2.37
CA ASP A 96 15.31 1.05 3.53
C ASP A 96 15.20 2.52 3.18
N PHE A 97 14.45 3.25 3.97
CA PHE A 97 14.23 4.68 3.81
C PHE A 97 14.71 5.43 5.05
N ASN A 98 15.07 6.68 4.85
CA ASN A 98 15.30 7.64 5.92
C ASN A 98 14.92 9.05 5.48
N VAL A 99 14.68 9.92 6.44
CA VAL A 99 14.52 11.36 6.21
C VAL A 99 15.43 12.13 7.16
N THR A 100 16.06 13.20 6.65
CA THR A 100 16.87 14.09 7.50
C THR A 100 15.98 14.98 8.36
N ALA A 101 16.50 15.46 9.49
CA ALA A 101 15.81 16.48 10.28
C ALA A 101 15.48 17.71 9.41
N GLY A 102 14.27 18.23 9.58
CA GLY A 102 13.69 19.30 8.79
C GLY A 102 12.21 19.09 8.60
N ARG A 103 11.46 20.16 8.31
CA ARG A 103 10.05 20.04 8.01
C ARG A 103 9.86 19.21 6.74
N GLN A 104 8.99 18.21 6.81
CA GLN A 104 8.60 17.35 5.70
C GLN A 104 7.17 16.85 5.91
N PHE A 105 6.45 16.61 4.82
CA PHE A 105 5.16 15.92 4.81
C PHE A 105 5.35 14.45 4.43
N ASP A 106 4.34 13.65 4.69
CA ASP A 106 4.23 12.33 4.10
C ASP A 106 4.16 12.42 2.57
N ARG A 107 4.68 11.40 1.90
CA ARG A 107 4.76 11.34 0.44
C ARG A 107 4.36 9.95 -0.05
N THR A 108 3.69 9.90 -1.17
CA THR A 108 3.50 8.66 -1.90
C THR A 108 4.83 8.19 -2.48
N ALA A 109 5.17 6.92 -2.25
CA ALA A 109 6.37 6.27 -2.76
C ALA A 109 5.98 5.04 -3.59
N VAL A 110 6.43 5.00 -4.84
CA VAL A 110 6.15 3.93 -5.80
C VAL A 110 7.47 3.45 -6.39
N ILE A 111 7.67 2.12 -6.43
CA ILE A 111 8.81 1.51 -7.11
C ILE A 111 8.26 0.51 -8.12
N ASN A 112 8.62 0.72 -9.40
CA ASN A 112 8.19 -0.10 -10.51
C ASN A 112 9.38 -0.76 -11.19
N LEU A 113 9.20 -1.98 -11.69
CA LEU A 113 10.14 -2.70 -12.53
C LEU A 113 9.41 -3.17 -13.79
N GLY A 114 9.89 -2.81 -14.99
CA GLY A 114 9.19 -3.14 -16.24
C GLY A 114 7.74 -2.63 -16.28
N ASN A 115 7.46 -1.49 -15.63
CA ASN A 115 6.14 -0.91 -15.38
C ASN A 115 5.22 -1.75 -14.45
N VAL A 116 5.71 -2.83 -13.87
CA VAL A 116 5.01 -3.58 -12.82
C VAL A 116 5.31 -2.93 -11.47
N ASN A 117 4.28 -2.67 -10.69
CA ASN A 117 4.44 -2.16 -9.33
C ASN A 117 4.98 -3.25 -8.41
N ILE A 118 6.19 -3.05 -7.86
CA ILE A 118 6.80 -3.95 -6.86
C ILE A 118 6.80 -3.34 -5.45
N TYR A 119 6.45 -2.06 -5.31
CA TYR A 119 6.22 -1.40 -4.03
C TYR A 119 5.35 -0.16 -4.19
N PHE A 120 4.40 0.00 -3.28
CA PHE A 120 3.56 1.16 -3.16
C PHE A 120 3.23 1.41 -1.68
N GLY A 121 3.49 2.61 -1.19
CA GLY A 121 3.23 3.03 0.18
C GLY A 121 3.36 4.54 0.36
N THR A 122 3.23 5.01 1.59
CA THR A 122 3.56 6.39 1.96
C THR A 122 4.78 6.44 2.86
N THR A 123 5.38 7.62 2.98
CA THR A 123 6.48 7.89 3.91
C THR A 123 5.92 8.44 5.23
N PRO A 124 6.64 8.35 6.35
CA PRO A 124 6.28 9.06 7.57
C PRO A 124 6.27 10.58 7.40
N GLU A 125 5.43 11.28 8.19
CA GLU A 125 5.52 12.73 8.42
C GLU A 125 6.11 12.99 9.82
N PRO A 126 7.45 13.05 9.97
CA PRO A 126 8.07 13.20 11.27
C PRO A 126 8.09 14.65 11.72
N ARG A 127 8.22 14.89 13.02
CA ARG A 127 8.54 16.19 13.58
C ARG A 127 9.86 16.71 13.01
N HIS A 128 9.92 18.03 12.78
CA HIS A 128 11.05 18.68 12.11
C HIS A 128 12.43 18.49 12.77
N ASN A 129 12.48 18.11 14.03
CA ASN A 129 13.71 17.82 14.78
C ASN A 129 14.14 16.35 14.75
N LEU A 130 13.37 15.47 14.10
CA LEU A 130 13.62 14.03 14.02
C LEU A 130 14.19 13.65 12.66
N SER A 131 14.92 12.53 12.64
CA SER A 131 15.50 11.91 11.43
C SER A 131 15.20 10.41 11.44
N PRO A 132 13.93 10.00 11.36
CA PRO A 132 13.58 8.59 11.43
C PRO A 132 14.03 7.82 10.17
N SER A 133 14.26 6.55 10.38
CA SER A 133 14.39 5.55 9.32
C SER A 133 13.31 4.50 9.46
N TRP A 134 12.98 3.82 8.35
CA TRP A 134 12.04 2.71 8.32
C TRP A 134 12.43 1.71 7.26
N HIS A 135 11.96 0.49 7.43
CA HIS A 135 12.19 -0.64 6.56
C HIS A 135 10.86 -1.22 6.09
N VAL A 136 10.80 -1.66 4.84
CA VAL A 136 9.64 -2.37 4.27
C VAL A 136 10.11 -3.61 3.53
N GLU A 137 9.28 -4.66 3.57
CA GLU A 137 9.49 -5.91 2.85
C GLU A 137 8.22 -6.34 2.12
N ARG A 138 8.40 -6.97 0.95
CA ARG A 138 7.31 -7.61 0.20
C ARG A 138 7.73 -8.97 -0.32
N ASP A 139 6.79 -9.90 -0.28
CA ASP A 139 6.94 -11.19 -0.95
C ASP A 139 6.56 -11.04 -2.42
N GLU A 140 7.58 -11.04 -3.27
CA GLU A 140 7.44 -10.90 -4.72
C GLU A 140 7.56 -12.24 -5.45
N THR A 141 7.36 -13.36 -4.75
CA THR A 141 7.52 -14.70 -5.32
C THR A 141 6.55 -14.94 -6.47
N ASP A 142 5.30 -14.45 -6.39
CA ASP A 142 4.33 -14.55 -7.48
C ASP A 142 4.72 -13.70 -8.71
N TYR A 143 5.64 -12.75 -8.53
CA TYR A 143 6.15 -11.92 -9.62
C TYR A 143 7.46 -12.45 -10.23
N SER A 144 7.83 -13.71 -9.97
CA SER A 144 9.09 -14.34 -10.40
C SER A 144 9.33 -14.19 -11.91
N ALA A 145 8.31 -14.35 -12.76
CA ALA A 145 8.45 -14.21 -14.20
C ALA A 145 8.92 -12.81 -14.65
N LEU A 146 8.63 -11.76 -13.88
CA LEU A 146 9.15 -10.41 -14.12
C LEU A 146 10.67 -10.36 -14.00
N PHE A 147 11.25 -11.15 -13.09
CA PHE A 147 12.66 -11.13 -12.75
C PHE A 147 13.55 -12.03 -13.61
N GLU A 148 13.00 -12.74 -14.59
CA GLU A 148 13.77 -13.65 -15.47
C GLU A 148 14.56 -12.91 -16.55
N SER A 149 14.26 -11.64 -16.82
CA SER A 149 14.91 -10.85 -17.87
C SER A 149 15.32 -9.46 -17.36
N PRO A 150 16.33 -8.82 -18.00
CA PRO A 150 16.70 -7.45 -17.69
C PRO A 150 15.54 -6.49 -17.91
N GLN A 151 15.35 -5.55 -16.96
CA GLN A 151 14.27 -4.58 -16.95
C GLN A 151 14.79 -3.19 -16.57
N SER A 152 14.14 -2.15 -17.07
CA SER A 152 14.27 -0.79 -16.53
C SER A 152 13.29 -0.61 -15.38
N GLY A 153 13.71 0.05 -14.32
CA GLY A 153 12.85 0.39 -13.19
C GLY A 153 12.79 1.89 -12.93
N GLN A 154 11.78 2.30 -12.19
CA GLN A 154 11.53 3.67 -11.79
C GLN A 154 11.19 3.75 -10.31
N VAL A 155 11.66 4.82 -9.65
CA VAL A 155 11.26 5.21 -8.30
C VAL A 155 10.58 6.57 -8.40
N ILE A 156 9.33 6.63 -7.98
CA ILE A 156 8.50 7.82 -8.01
C ILE A 156 8.17 8.16 -6.55
N LEU A 157 8.86 9.16 -6.02
CA LEU A 157 8.63 9.72 -4.70
C LEU A 157 8.77 11.23 -4.84
N GLY A 158 7.63 11.88 -5.12
CA GLY A 158 7.58 13.33 -5.24
C GLY A 158 7.84 14.00 -3.90
N ASN A 159 8.82 14.90 -3.84
CA ASN A 159 9.14 15.66 -2.64
C ASN A 159 9.32 17.15 -2.99
N ILE A 160 9.41 17.99 -1.96
CA ILE A 160 9.76 19.39 -2.10
C ILE A 160 10.80 19.71 -1.05
N VAL A 161 12.01 20.11 -1.50
CA VAL A 161 13.07 20.60 -0.62
C VAL A 161 13.33 22.06 -0.95
N ASN A 162 13.15 22.96 0.03
CA ASN A 162 13.38 24.40 -0.10
C ASN A 162 13.66 25.01 1.28
N SER A 163 13.64 26.35 1.40
CA SER A 163 13.89 27.04 2.68
C SER A 163 12.85 26.75 3.78
N THR A 164 11.64 26.27 3.42
CA THR A 164 10.56 25.94 4.36
C THR A 164 10.52 24.44 4.65
N PHE A 165 10.64 23.63 3.61
CA PHE A 165 10.65 22.16 3.69
C PHE A 165 12.08 21.69 3.49
N THR A 166 12.76 21.37 4.57
CA THR A 166 14.21 21.10 4.56
C THR A 166 14.58 19.64 4.72
N GLY A 167 13.58 18.78 5.05
CA GLY A 167 13.78 17.35 5.17
C GLY A 167 14.03 16.68 3.80
N VAL A 168 15.12 15.93 3.68
CA VAL A 168 15.48 15.16 2.49
C VAL A 168 15.20 13.70 2.74
N ILE A 169 14.33 13.09 1.92
CA ILE A 169 14.06 11.66 1.96
C ILE A 169 15.10 10.94 1.11
N SER A 170 15.61 9.82 1.58
CA SER A 170 16.50 8.94 0.80
C SER A 170 16.11 7.48 0.95
N ALA A 171 16.48 6.66 -0.06
CA ALA A 171 16.15 5.25 -0.07
C ALA A 171 17.23 4.38 -0.73
N ASN A 172 17.24 3.11 -0.29
CA ASN A 172 17.92 1.98 -0.93
C ASN A 172 16.90 0.88 -1.16
N ALA A 173 17.06 0.06 -2.21
CA ALA A 173 16.22 -1.11 -2.41
C ALA A 173 17.00 -2.26 -3.05
N LYS A 174 16.63 -3.50 -2.71
CA LYS A 174 17.23 -4.73 -3.22
C LYS A 174 16.19 -5.83 -3.37
N LEU A 175 16.53 -6.84 -4.16
CA LEU A 175 15.84 -8.12 -4.23
C LEU A 175 16.74 -9.23 -3.68
N GLU A 176 16.13 -10.14 -2.95
CA GLU A 176 16.74 -11.35 -2.41
C GLU A 176 16.12 -12.55 -3.12
N PHE A 177 16.95 -13.33 -3.82
CA PHE A 177 16.54 -14.50 -4.58
C PHE A 177 16.97 -15.78 -3.89
N TYR A 178 16.03 -16.64 -3.55
CA TYR A 178 16.27 -17.95 -2.94
C TYR A 178 15.99 -19.03 -3.98
N PRO A 179 17.03 -19.75 -4.47
CA PRO A 179 16.87 -20.78 -5.50
C PRO A 179 15.94 -21.90 -5.06
N ALA A 180 15.07 -22.35 -5.97
CA ALA A 180 14.26 -23.53 -5.72
C ALA A 180 15.13 -24.80 -5.77
N LYS A 181 14.92 -25.72 -4.81
CA LYS A 181 15.64 -27.01 -4.75
C LYS A 181 15.20 -28.00 -5.84
N HIS A 182 13.97 -27.85 -6.29
CA HIS A 182 13.36 -28.72 -7.30
C HIS A 182 12.58 -27.87 -8.30
N GLU A 183 12.54 -28.30 -9.55
CA GLU A 183 11.63 -27.72 -10.53
C GLU A 183 10.18 -27.92 -10.06
N ARG A 184 9.39 -26.87 -10.11
CA ARG A 184 7.96 -26.95 -9.80
C ARG A 184 7.23 -27.57 -10.98
N HIS A 185 6.47 -28.63 -10.74
CA HIS A 185 5.64 -29.25 -11.78
C HIS A 185 4.42 -28.38 -12.07
N GLN A 186 3.86 -28.52 -13.27
CA GLN A 186 2.67 -27.78 -13.70
C GLN A 186 1.47 -27.98 -12.74
N ASP A 187 1.40 -29.12 -12.10
CA ASP A 187 0.32 -29.49 -11.16
C ASP A 187 0.62 -29.07 -9.72
N ASP A 188 1.71 -28.33 -9.47
CA ASP A 188 2.09 -27.85 -8.14
C ASP A 188 1.15 -26.69 -7.71
N PRO A 189 0.40 -26.80 -6.61
CA PRO A 189 -0.45 -25.74 -6.12
C PRO A 189 0.36 -24.47 -5.70
N ALA A 190 1.67 -24.60 -5.48
CA ALA A 190 2.57 -23.49 -5.17
C ALA A 190 3.25 -22.88 -6.41
N ARG A 191 2.79 -23.23 -7.63
CA ARG A 191 3.32 -22.69 -8.87
C ARG A 191 3.10 -21.17 -8.95
N THR A 192 4.13 -20.46 -9.42
CA THR A 192 4.04 -19.02 -9.69
C THR A 192 3.43 -18.74 -11.07
N PRO A 193 2.88 -17.54 -11.31
CA PRO A 193 2.43 -17.11 -12.63
C PRO A 193 3.53 -17.21 -13.69
N ASP A 194 3.15 -17.58 -14.90
CA ASP A 194 4.07 -17.64 -16.05
C ASP A 194 4.28 -16.27 -16.70
N GLN A 195 3.32 -15.36 -16.53
CA GLN A 195 3.42 -13.97 -16.97
C GLN A 195 2.91 -13.01 -15.91
N VAL A 196 3.61 -11.89 -15.80
CA VAL A 196 3.32 -10.76 -14.92
C VAL A 196 3.27 -9.51 -15.80
N LEU A 197 2.10 -8.98 -16.04
CA LEU A 197 1.85 -7.93 -17.02
C LEU A 197 1.23 -6.69 -16.35
N PRO A 198 1.85 -5.49 -16.49
CA PRO A 198 1.28 -4.27 -15.92
C PRO A 198 0.09 -3.77 -16.76
N LEU A 199 -0.94 -3.24 -16.09
CA LEU A 199 -1.83 -2.29 -16.75
C LEU A 199 -1.15 -0.93 -16.74
N VAL A 200 -1.15 -0.23 -17.86
CA VAL A 200 -0.47 1.06 -18.02
C VAL A 200 -1.41 2.13 -18.55
N GLN A 201 -1.27 3.34 -18.06
CA GLN A 201 -1.99 4.51 -18.57
C GLN A 201 -1.02 5.39 -19.36
N SER A 202 -1.30 5.58 -20.66
CA SER A 202 -0.53 6.52 -21.48
C SER A 202 -0.85 7.97 -21.11
N ASN A 203 0.17 8.81 -21.03
CA ASN A 203 -0.02 10.26 -20.85
C ASN A 203 -0.03 11.01 -22.18
N ALA A 204 -0.41 12.31 -22.14
CA ALA A 204 -0.53 13.15 -23.32
C ALA A 204 0.79 13.36 -24.08
N GLN A 205 1.94 13.09 -23.47
CA GLN A 205 3.28 13.20 -24.05
C GLN A 205 3.78 11.87 -24.63
N GLY A 206 2.95 10.80 -24.62
CA GLY A 206 3.32 9.48 -25.11
C GLY A 206 4.15 8.64 -24.11
N GLY A 207 4.34 9.13 -22.88
CA GLY A 207 4.89 8.36 -21.77
C GLY A 207 3.82 7.55 -21.04
N ILE A 208 4.20 6.92 -19.94
CA ILE A 208 3.33 6.15 -19.06
C ILE A 208 3.16 6.88 -17.74
N ASN A 209 1.91 7.00 -17.28
CA ASN A 209 1.60 7.39 -15.92
C ASN A 209 1.64 6.15 -15.03
N GLU A 210 2.50 6.19 -14.02
CA GLU A 210 2.61 5.13 -13.02
C GLU A 210 2.87 5.76 -11.64
N PRO A 211 1.93 5.68 -10.71
CA PRO A 211 0.60 5.10 -10.84
C PRO A 211 -0.30 5.88 -11.80
N ALA A 212 -1.37 5.23 -12.27
CA ALA A 212 -2.40 5.90 -13.06
C ALA A 212 -3.23 6.84 -12.19
N PHE A 213 -3.70 7.96 -12.78
CA PHE A 213 -4.56 8.91 -12.07
C PHE A 213 -6.00 8.80 -12.56
N LEU A 214 -6.91 8.46 -11.63
CA LEU A 214 -8.34 8.34 -11.87
C LEU A 214 -9.06 9.49 -11.14
N PHE A 215 -9.40 10.56 -11.87
CA PHE A 215 -9.98 11.79 -11.30
C PHE A 215 -11.50 11.73 -11.16
N THR A 216 -12.15 10.91 -11.97
CA THR A 216 -13.61 10.81 -12.05
C THR A 216 -14.06 9.35 -12.07
N PRO A 217 -15.34 9.06 -11.79
CA PRO A 217 -15.86 7.68 -11.86
C PRO A 217 -15.84 7.07 -13.26
N THR A 218 -15.57 7.86 -14.30
CA THR A 218 -15.47 7.38 -15.69
C THR A 218 -14.04 7.13 -16.14
N ASP A 219 -13.05 7.54 -15.36
CA ASP A 219 -11.64 7.29 -15.68
C ASP A 219 -11.29 5.83 -15.40
N GLN A 220 -10.46 5.26 -16.28
CA GLN A 220 -10.03 3.89 -16.16
C GLN A 220 -8.53 3.75 -16.42
N LEU A 221 -7.88 2.91 -15.62
CA LEU A 221 -6.60 2.32 -15.96
C LEU A 221 -6.89 1.11 -16.84
N ALA A 222 -6.61 1.20 -18.14
CA ALA A 222 -6.96 0.17 -19.11
C ALA A 222 -5.80 -0.16 -20.05
N THR A 223 -5.59 -1.45 -20.29
CA THR A 223 -4.59 -1.94 -21.23
C THR A 223 -5.16 -3.06 -22.10
N THR A 224 -4.88 -2.99 -23.39
CA THR A 224 -5.23 -4.04 -24.35
C THR A 224 -4.02 -4.95 -24.59
N PHE A 225 -4.19 -6.22 -24.32
CA PHE A 225 -3.15 -7.25 -24.41
C PHE A 225 -3.40 -8.21 -25.57
N SER A 226 -2.31 -8.67 -26.20
CA SER A 226 -2.30 -9.90 -27.00
C SER A 226 -1.77 -11.02 -26.10
N LEU A 227 -2.66 -11.84 -25.58
CA LEU A 227 -2.36 -12.85 -24.56
C LEU A 227 -1.98 -14.20 -25.15
N PRO A 228 -1.31 -15.10 -24.37
CA PRO A 228 -1.08 -16.48 -24.78
C PRO A 228 -2.39 -17.24 -25.05
N LEU A 229 -2.34 -18.22 -25.99
CA LEU A 229 -3.52 -19.02 -26.35
C LEU A 229 -3.88 -20.09 -25.30
N ASN A 230 -3.07 -20.27 -24.27
CA ASN A 230 -3.16 -21.38 -23.31
C ASN A 230 -3.27 -20.90 -21.86
N VAL A 231 -3.92 -19.77 -21.62
CA VAL A 231 -4.21 -19.28 -20.26
C VAL A 231 -5.22 -20.23 -19.59
N GLU A 232 -4.87 -20.78 -18.43
CA GLU A 232 -5.75 -21.63 -17.62
C GLU A 232 -6.27 -20.96 -16.36
N ARG A 233 -5.52 -19.98 -15.81
CA ARG A 233 -5.94 -19.14 -14.66
C ARG A 233 -5.44 -17.72 -14.87
N ALA A 234 -6.19 -16.76 -14.36
CA ALA A 234 -5.83 -15.35 -14.42
C ALA A 234 -6.25 -14.62 -13.13
N TYR A 235 -5.40 -13.73 -12.65
CA TYR A 235 -5.68 -12.87 -11.50
C TYR A 235 -5.24 -11.44 -11.81
N LEU A 236 -5.86 -10.47 -11.14
CA LEU A 236 -5.46 -9.07 -11.20
C LEU A 236 -5.19 -8.55 -9.79
N ASP A 237 -3.94 -8.19 -9.51
CA ASP A 237 -3.56 -7.51 -8.27
C ASP A 237 -3.79 -6.01 -8.45
N VAL A 238 -4.59 -5.38 -7.58
CA VAL A 238 -4.98 -3.98 -7.67
C VAL A 238 -4.67 -3.20 -6.40
N ILE A 239 -4.19 -1.97 -6.56
CA ILE A 239 -4.08 -0.97 -5.49
C ILE A 239 -4.76 0.29 -5.99
N THR A 240 -5.68 0.85 -5.18
CA THR A 240 -6.38 2.10 -5.45
C THR A 240 -6.19 3.04 -4.28
N GLN A 241 -5.11 3.82 -4.30
CA GLN A 241 -4.78 4.79 -3.26
C GLN A 241 -5.60 6.07 -3.45
N SER A 242 -6.38 6.44 -2.45
CA SER A 242 -7.13 7.71 -2.42
C SER A 242 -6.21 8.91 -2.18
N GLN A 243 -6.46 10.03 -2.86
CA GLN A 243 -5.62 11.23 -2.82
C GLN A 243 -6.46 12.51 -2.80
N ILE A 244 -5.91 13.57 -2.26
CA ILE A 244 -6.46 14.93 -2.21
C ILE A 244 -7.92 14.95 -1.76
N GLY A 245 -8.90 15.21 -2.64
CA GLY A 245 -10.33 15.27 -2.30
C GLY A 245 -10.94 13.92 -1.92
N ASP A 246 -10.31 12.81 -2.32
CA ASP A 246 -10.68 11.46 -1.93
C ASP A 246 -9.86 10.91 -0.75
N GLU A 247 -8.82 11.61 -0.28
CA GLU A 247 -7.91 11.10 0.76
C GLU A 247 -8.66 10.63 1.99
N PHE A 248 -9.59 11.43 2.47
CA PHE A 248 -10.43 11.12 3.64
C PHE A 248 -11.86 10.71 3.23
N TRP A 249 -12.03 9.98 2.12
CA TRP A 249 -13.35 9.61 1.59
C TRP A 249 -14.29 8.99 2.63
N TYR A 250 -13.76 8.31 3.63
CA TYR A 250 -14.51 7.68 4.72
C TYR A 250 -15.13 8.70 5.72
N THR A 251 -14.72 9.97 5.64
CA THR A 251 -15.32 11.08 6.41
C THR A 251 -16.35 11.88 5.62
N CYS A 252 -16.46 11.65 4.28
CA CYS A 252 -17.30 12.45 3.41
C CYS A 252 -18.79 12.13 3.61
N VAL A 253 -19.63 13.14 3.35
CA VAL A 253 -21.07 13.07 3.44
C VAL A 253 -21.73 13.42 2.10
N PRO A 254 -23.05 13.24 1.90
CA PRO A 254 -23.74 13.69 0.68
C PRO A 254 -23.54 15.20 0.42
N ASN A 255 -23.46 15.56 -0.85
CA ASN A 255 -23.20 16.95 -1.28
C ASN A 255 -24.21 17.98 -0.74
N ASN A 256 -25.48 17.58 -0.56
CA ASN A 256 -26.54 18.46 -0.07
C ASN A 256 -26.35 18.90 1.38
N VAL A 257 -25.65 18.10 2.22
CA VAL A 257 -25.41 18.40 3.64
C VAL A 257 -23.94 18.71 3.96
N ALA A 258 -23.05 18.59 2.98
CA ALA A 258 -21.61 18.73 3.18
C ALA A 258 -21.19 20.09 3.78
N ASN A 259 -21.75 21.18 3.24
CA ASN A 259 -21.46 22.53 3.75
C ASN A 259 -21.99 22.74 5.17
N GLU A 260 -23.21 22.24 5.45
CA GLU A 260 -23.84 22.37 6.77
C GLU A 260 -23.06 21.58 7.83
N LEU A 261 -22.59 20.39 7.47
CA LEU A 261 -21.80 19.51 8.33
C LEU A 261 -20.29 19.83 8.34
N GLN A 262 -19.84 20.83 7.59
CA GLN A 262 -18.42 21.22 7.47
C GLN A 262 -17.51 20.03 7.07
N SER A 263 -18.02 19.16 6.19
CA SER A 263 -17.37 17.93 5.75
C SER A 263 -17.17 17.91 4.24
N CYS A 264 -16.37 16.96 3.73
CA CYS A 264 -16.26 16.73 2.30
C CYS A 264 -17.56 16.14 1.71
N GLY A 265 -17.84 16.45 0.45
CA GLY A 265 -18.94 15.87 -0.31
C GLY A 265 -18.58 14.57 -1.02
N GLY A 266 -19.56 13.99 -1.74
CA GLY A 266 -19.35 12.80 -2.55
C GLY A 266 -19.64 11.47 -1.84
N THR A 267 -20.12 11.50 -0.59
CA THR A 267 -20.43 10.34 0.26
C THR A 267 -19.21 9.49 0.66
N ALA A 268 -19.37 8.66 1.69
CA ALA A 268 -18.33 7.82 2.26
C ALA A 268 -18.26 6.42 1.63
N PHE A 269 -18.49 6.28 0.31
CA PHE A 269 -18.43 4.97 -0.36
C PHE A 269 -17.56 5.02 -1.61
N ARG A 270 -16.60 4.08 -1.70
CA ARG A 270 -15.75 3.86 -2.88
C ARG A 270 -15.62 2.36 -3.13
N GLU A 271 -15.59 1.96 -4.40
CA GLU A 271 -15.41 0.58 -4.83
C GLU A 271 -14.57 0.55 -6.11
N ALA A 272 -13.57 -0.32 -6.19
CA ALA A 272 -12.80 -0.53 -7.40
C ALA A 272 -13.49 -1.61 -8.27
N GLU A 273 -13.70 -1.28 -9.55
CA GLU A 273 -14.43 -2.11 -10.51
C GLU A 273 -13.49 -2.58 -11.62
N VAL A 274 -13.43 -3.89 -11.83
CA VAL A 274 -12.60 -4.53 -12.86
C VAL A 274 -13.48 -5.01 -14.00
N SER A 275 -13.03 -4.80 -15.24
CA SER A 275 -13.69 -5.32 -16.44
C SER A 275 -12.74 -6.01 -17.40
N VAL A 276 -13.27 -6.95 -18.17
CA VAL A 276 -12.64 -7.64 -19.32
C VAL A 276 -13.48 -7.35 -20.55
N ASP A 277 -12.90 -6.70 -21.56
CA ASP A 277 -13.59 -6.29 -22.80
C ASP A 277 -14.89 -5.49 -22.54
N GLY A 278 -14.88 -4.67 -21.51
CA GLY A 278 -16.03 -3.87 -21.07
C GLY A 278 -17.12 -4.67 -20.32
N GLN A 279 -16.94 -5.97 -20.10
CA GLN A 279 -17.81 -6.76 -19.24
C GLN A 279 -17.30 -6.68 -17.79
N PRO A 280 -18.15 -6.38 -16.80
CA PRO A 280 -17.76 -6.46 -15.40
C PRO A 280 -17.17 -7.84 -15.08
N ALA A 281 -16.00 -7.88 -14.42
CA ALA A 281 -15.24 -9.10 -14.20
C ALA A 281 -14.89 -9.35 -12.73
N GLY A 282 -14.96 -8.33 -11.90
CA GLY A 282 -14.70 -8.43 -10.46
C GLY A 282 -14.80 -7.09 -9.76
N VAL A 283 -14.79 -7.14 -8.45
CA VAL A 283 -14.88 -6.00 -7.55
C VAL A 283 -13.78 -6.11 -6.49
N ALA A 284 -13.08 -5.02 -6.23
CA ALA A 284 -12.14 -4.91 -5.14
C ALA A 284 -12.59 -3.83 -4.14
N PRO A 285 -12.63 -4.13 -2.83
CA PRO A 285 -12.92 -3.12 -1.82
C PRO A 285 -11.79 -2.10 -1.76
N VAL A 286 -12.12 -0.82 -1.58
CA VAL A 286 -11.12 0.22 -1.31
C VAL A 286 -10.82 0.23 0.19
N TYR A 287 -9.58 -0.10 0.57
CA TYR A 287 -9.16 -0.04 1.96
C TYR A 287 -9.07 1.43 2.41
N PRO A 288 -9.58 1.80 3.60
CA PRO A 288 -9.55 3.18 4.09
C PRO A 288 -8.18 3.50 4.71
N TRP A 289 -7.12 3.57 3.90
CA TRP A 289 -5.80 3.95 4.41
C TRP A 289 -5.83 5.32 5.08
N ILE A 290 -5.12 5.44 6.19
CA ILE A 290 -4.85 6.71 6.87
C ILE A 290 -3.34 6.94 6.78
N TYR A 291 -2.95 7.98 6.07
CA TYR A 291 -1.54 8.31 5.86
C TYR A 291 -0.94 8.96 7.10
N THR A 292 0.37 9.04 7.20
CA THR A 292 1.05 9.48 8.42
C THR A 292 0.91 10.98 8.70
N GLY A 293 0.53 11.79 7.70
CA GLY A 293 0.10 13.18 7.87
C GLY A 293 -1.41 13.33 8.05
N GLY A 294 -2.18 12.23 7.93
CA GLY A 294 -3.64 12.25 7.86
C GLY A 294 -4.33 12.49 9.20
N VAL A 295 -5.36 13.33 9.21
CA VAL A 295 -6.23 13.70 10.34
C VAL A 295 -5.48 14.45 11.44
N ASP A 296 -4.42 13.87 11.98
CA ASP A 296 -3.52 14.38 13.00
C ASP A 296 -2.19 13.62 12.89
N PRO A 297 -1.09 14.26 12.45
CA PRO A 297 0.18 13.57 12.22
C PRO A 297 0.78 12.97 13.49
N PHE A 298 0.48 13.49 14.68
CA PHE A 298 1.03 12.98 15.92
C PHE A 298 0.42 11.66 16.40
N LEU A 299 -0.71 11.25 15.80
CA LEU A 299 -1.29 9.91 16.01
C LEU A 299 -0.35 8.81 15.50
N TRP A 300 0.49 9.10 14.50
CA TRP A 300 1.21 8.11 13.70
C TRP A 300 2.71 8.10 13.95
N GLU A 301 3.17 8.71 15.03
CA GLU A 301 4.58 8.77 15.42
C GLU A 301 4.85 7.97 16.71
N PRO A 302 5.78 7.02 16.69
CA PRO A 302 6.49 6.39 15.59
C PRO A 302 5.74 5.18 14.99
N VAL A 303 4.51 4.86 15.47
CA VAL A 303 3.70 3.72 15.03
C VAL A 303 2.62 4.21 14.06
N PRO A 304 2.73 3.94 12.76
CA PRO A 304 1.80 4.41 11.74
C PRO A 304 0.50 3.60 11.70
N ALA A 305 -0.48 4.07 10.92
CA ALA A 305 -1.71 3.35 10.62
C ALA A 305 -1.43 2.06 9.83
N VAL A 306 -2.42 1.16 9.82
CA VAL A 306 -2.32 -0.17 9.20
C VAL A 306 -2.00 -0.05 7.71
N GLN A 307 -0.93 -0.74 7.27
CA GLN A 307 -0.45 -0.85 5.88
C GLN A 307 -0.04 0.47 5.21
N THR A 308 -0.02 1.61 5.91
CA THR A 308 0.22 2.89 5.24
C THR A 308 1.62 3.02 4.64
N LEU A 309 2.63 2.37 5.24
CA LEU A 309 3.99 2.34 4.70
C LEU A 309 4.17 1.29 3.58
N ASN A 310 3.22 0.36 3.41
CA ASN A 310 3.31 -0.73 2.45
C ASN A 310 1.91 -1.25 2.13
N PHE A 311 1.30 -0.72 1.08
CA PHE A 311 -0.06 -1.10 0.67
C PHE A 311 -0.09 -2.54 0.15
N VAL A 312 -1.00 -3.33 0.66
CA VAL A 312 -1.22 -4.71 0.20
C VAL A 312 -2.22 -4.68 -0.96
N PRO A 313 -1.89 -5.24 -2.14
CA PRO A 313 -2.84 -5.31 -3.24
C PRO A 313 -3.99 -6.26 -2.92
N TYR A 314 -5.19 -5.92 -3.42
CA TYR A 314 -6.31 -6.84 -3.46
C TYR A 314 -6.24 -7.67 -4.76
N ARG A 315 -6.39 -9.01 -4.65
CA ARG A 315 -6.33 -9.92 -5.79
C ARG A 315 -7.73 -10.28 -6.28
N VAL A 316 -8.04 -9.90 -7.51
CA VAL A 316 -9.30 -10.24 -8.19
C VAL A 316 -9.10 -11.49 -9.03
N ASP A 317 -9.94 -12.50 -8.83
CA ASP A 317 -9.89 -13.76 -9.60
C ASP A 317 -10.62 -13.62 -10.95
N LEU A 318 -9.85 -13.56 -12.03
CA LEU A 318 -10.31 -13.48 -13.42
C LEU A 318 -10.34 -14.86 -14.12
N THR A 319 -10.10 -15.95 -13.39
CA THR A 319 -10.05 -17.31 -13.95
C THR A 319 -11.34 -17.73 -14.71
N PRO A 320 -12.55 -17.28 -14.35
CA PRO A 320 -13.74 -17.54 -15.18
C PRO A 320 -13.63 -17.06 -16.64
N PHE A 321 -12.75 -16.07 -16.89
CA PHE A 321 -12.50 -15.52 -18.23
C PHE A 321 -11.35 -16.24 -18.99
N ALA A 322 -10.64 -17.21 -18.39
CA ALA A 322 -9.45 -17.84 -18.98
C ALA A 322 -9.68 -18.36 -20.41
N GLY A 323 -10.83 -18.99 -20.67
CA GLY A 323 -11.18 -19.47 -22.01
C GLY A 323 -11.40 -18.36 -23.04
N ILE A 324 -11.90 -17.18 -22.62
CA ILE A 324 -12.04 -15.99 -23.46
C ILE A 324 -10.66 -15.39 -23.72
N LEU A 325 -9.86 -15.19 -22.66
CA LEU A 325 -8.51 -14.62 -22.75
C LEU A 325 -7.56 -15.42 -23.64
N SER A 326 -7.87 -16.70 -23.90
CA SER A 326 -7.09 -17.62 -24.76
C SER A 326 -7.58 -17.70 -26.21
N ASN A 327 -8.52 -16.87 -26.67
CA ASN A 327 -9.16 -16.97 -27.99
C ASN A 327 -8.30 -16.43 -29.14
N GLY A 328 -7.15 -15.81 -28.84
CA GLY A 328 -6.22 -15.24 -29.81
C GLY A 328 -6.59 -13.84 -30.31
N GLN A 329 -7.63 -13.22 -29.75
CA GLN A 329 -7.94 -11.82 -30.00
C GLN A 329 -7.28 -10.93 -28.93
N PRO A 330 -7.06 -9.65 -29.22
CA PRO A 330 -6.69 -8.70 -28.19
C PRO A 330 -7.79 -8.54 -27.14
N HIS A 331 -7.42 -8.48 -25.86
CA HIS A 331 -8.35 -8.31 -24.74
C HIS A 331 -7.99 -7.07 -23.93
N THR A 332 -8.99 -6.25 -23.58
CA THR A 332 -8.82 -5.07 -22.74
C THR A 332 -9.21 -5.39 -21.31
N ILE A 333 -8.25 -5.25 -20.40
CA ILE A 333 -8.47 -5.30 -18.96
C ILE A 333 -8.50 -3.85 -18.45
N ALA A 334 -9.51 -3.51 -17.66
CA ALA A 334 -9.65 -2.16 -17.12
C ALA A 334 -10.00 -2.17 -15.64
N LEU A 335 -9.53 -1.14 -14.94
CA LEU A 335 -9.78 -0.83 -13.52
C LEU A 335 -10.31 0.60 -13.42
N GLY A 336 -11.47 0.79 -12.81
CA GLY A 336 -12.03 2.09 -12.44
C GLY A 336 -12.33 2.16 -10.94
N VAL A 337 -12.66 3.35 -10.43
CA VAL A 337 -13.11 3.53 -9.04
C VAL A 337 -14.47 4.22 -9.04
N PHE A 338 -15.50 3.50 -8.56
CA PHE A 338 -16.82 4.06 -8.37
C PHE A 338 -16.77 5.26 -7.42
N ASN A 339 -17.44 6.33 -7.81
CA ASN A 339 -17.57 7.55 -7.02
C ASN A 339 -16.24 8.27 -6.73
N ALA A 340 -15.18 8.06 -7.52
CA ALA A 340 -13.99 8.89 -7.47
C ALA A 340 -14.37 10.37 -7.67
N ASN A 341 -13.87 11.26 -6.80
CA ASN A 341 -14.33 12.66 -6.75
C ASN A 341 -13.22 13.69 -6.99
N ASN A 342 -11.96 13.30 -6.81
CA ASN A 342 -10.81 14.17 -7.11
C ASN A 342 -9.64 13.40 -7.69
N TYR A 343 -9.05 12.42 -7.01
CA TYR A 343 -8.41 11.31 -7.71
C TYR A 343 -8.00 10.14 -6.81
N PHE A 344 -7.83 9.00 -7.49
CA PHE A 344 -7.14 7.82 -7.00
C PHE A 344 -5.85 7.59 -7.80
N SER A 345 -4.77 7.24 -7.09
CA SER A 345 -3.57 6.67 -7.71
C SER A 345 -3.76 5.16 -7.78
N ALA A 346 -3.81 4.62 -9.00
CA ALA A 346 -4.13 3.20 -9.22
C ALA A 346 -2.98 2.45 -9.89
N THR A 347 -2.72 1.23 -9.43
CA THR A 347 -1.87 0.25 -10.12
C THR A 347 -2.60 -1.07 -10.27
N ALA A 348 -2.35 -1.78 -11.36
CA ALA A 348 -2.90 -3.11 -11.56
C ALA A 348 -1.90 -4.00 -12.31
N THR A 349 -1.78 -5.26 -11.86
CA THR A 349 -0.87 -6.25 -12.45
C THR A 349 -1.63 -7.52 -12.76
N LEU A 350 -1.65 -7.90 -14.05
CA LEU A 350 -2.28 -9.14 -14.53
C LEU A 350 -1.30 -10.30 -14.38
N LEU A 351 -1.73 -11.34 -13.69
CA LEU A 351 -1.00 -12.58 -13.44
C LEU A 351 -1.63 -13.71 -14.23
N LEU A 352 -0.86 -14.36 -15.10
CA LEU A 352 -1.35 -15.44 -15.97
C LEU A 352 -0.63 -16.75 -15.69
N PHE A 353 -1.41 -17.81 -15.57
CA PHE A 353 -0.94 -19.20 -15.50
C PHE A 353 -1.29 -19.90 -16.81
N GLN A 354 -0.31 -20.55 -17.44
CA GLN A 354 -0.45 -21.19 -18.72
C GLN A 354 -0.48 -22.73 -18.59
N ASP A 355 -1.32 -23.38 -19.37
CA ASP A 355 -1.28 -24.82 -19.57
C ASP A 355 -0.22 -25.17 -20.63
N HIS A 356 0.99 -25.49 -20.19
CA HIS A 356 2.11 -25.80 -21.07
C HIS A 356 1.95 -27.11 -21.86
N ARG A 357 0.94 -27.94 -21.52
CA ARG A 357 0.61 -29.19 -22.26
C ARG A 357 -0.45 -28.97 -23.32
N SER A 358 -1.05 -27.78 -23.39
CA SER A 358 -2.05 -27.39 -24.37
C SER A 358 -1.51 -26.29 -25.29
N GLN A 359 -1.73 -26.41 -26.59
CA GLN A 359 -1.41 -25.35 -27.55
C GLN A 359 -2.44 -24.22 -27.48
N GLN A 360 -3.69 -24.54 -27.12
CA GLN A 360 -4.76 -23.58 -26.94
C GLN A 360 -5.76 -24.08 -25.90
N VAL A 361 -6.10 -23.21 -24.97
CA VAL A 361 -7.23 -23.38 -24.06
C VAL A 361 -8.44 -22.71 -24.72
N THR A 362 -9.59 -23.36 -24.69
CA THR A 362 -10.86 -22.81 -25.20
C THR A 362 -11.87 -22.77 -24.08
N GLY A 363 -12.82 -21.86 -24.14
CA GLY A 363 -13.84 -21.78 -23.10
C GLY A 363 -14.74 -20.58 -23.26
N ALA A 364 -15.57 -20.34 -22.27
CA ALA A 364 -16.49 -19.20 -22.25
C ALA A 364 -16.89 -18.86 -20.81
N VAL A 365 -17.32 -17.63 -20.58
CA VAL A 365 -18.10 -17.23 -19.41
C VAL A 365 -19.54 -17.73 -19.63
N THR A 366 -20.07 -18.48 -18.69
CA THR A 366 -21.42 -19.10 -18.76
C THR A 366 -22.45 -18.33 -17.94
N GLU A 367 -22.01 -17.64 -16.91
CA GLU A 367 -22.87 -16.79 -16.08
C GLU A 367 -22.07 -15.61 -15.55
N ASN A 368 -22.68 -14.43 -15.59
CA ASN A 368 -22.12 -13.22 -14.98
C ASN A 368 -23.26 -12.36 -14.47
N THR A 369 -23.37 -12.21 -13.16
CA THR A 369 -24.40 -11.43 -12.48
C THR A 369 -23.88 -10.14 -11.86
N ILE A 370 -22.62 -9.74 -12.15
CA ILE A 370 -22.09 -8.46 -11.71
C ILE A 370 -22.88 -7.34 -12.40
N GLY A 371 -23.56 -6.51 -11.61
CA GLY A 371 -24.19 -5.30 -12.13
C GLY A 371 -23.15 -4.26 -12.55
N ASN A 372 -23.56 -3.33 -13.43
CA ASN A 372 -22.65 -2.32 -14.00
C ASN A 372 -22.11 -1.32 -12.96
N ALA A 373 -22.82 -1.10 -11.86
CA ALA A 373 -22.41 -0.21 -10.77
C ALA A 373 -23.10 -0.58 -9.46
N PRO A 374 -22.52 -0.27 -8.31
CA PRO A 374 -23.20 -0.35 -7.03
C PRO A 374 -24.30 0.71 -6.92
N THR A 375 -25.27 0.44 -6.06
CA THR A 375 -26.37 1.37 -5.76
C THR A 375 -26.42 1.65 -4.26
N PRO A 376 -25.48 2.48 -3.73
CA PRO A 376 -25.45 2.78 -2.30
C PRO A 376 -26.72 3.51 -1.88
N SER A 377 -27.26 3.17 -0.71
CA SER A 377 -28.36 3.87 -0.07
C SER A 377 -27.82 4.84 0.97
N ILE A 378 -28.39 6.03 1.02
CA ILE A 378 -28.03 7.10 1.96
C ILE A 378 -29.25 7.40 2.83
N ASN A 379 -29.00 7.51 4.14
CA ASN A 379 -29.99 7.92 5.10
C ASN A 379 -29.47 9.11 5.91
N GLU A 380 -30.17 10.23 5.86
CA GLU A 380 -29.89 11.45 6.59
C GLU A 380 -30.93 11.63 7.69
N ASN A 381 -30.49 11.67 8.94
CA ASN A 381 -31.32 11.90 10.10
C ASN A 381 -30.72 13.05 10.91
N LEU A 382 -30.80 14.25 10.37
CA LEU A 382 -30.23 15.47 10.93
C LEU A 382 -31.33 16.38 11.47
N VAL A 383 -31.06 17.05 12.57
CA VAL A 383 -31.95 18.04 13.19
C VAL A 383 -31.15 19.31 13.44
N THR A 384 -31.64 20.43 12.89
CA THR A 384 -31.11 21.77 13.16
C THR A 384 -32.12 22.50 14.04
N ASP A 385 -31.69 22.91 15.25
CA ASP A 385 -32.56 23.65 16.18
C ASP A 385 -32.67 25.14 15.82
N SER A 386 -33.47 25.88 16.56
CA SER A 386 -33.70 27.32 16.32
C SER A 386 -32.45 28.19 16.60
N ALA A 387 -31.43 27.67 17.29
CA ALA A 387 -30.16 28.34 17.54
C ALA A 387 -29.11 27.99 16.46
N GLY A 388 -29.44 27.10 15.49
CA GLY A 388 -28.54 26.63 14.45
C GLY A 388 -27.63 25.47 14.90
N ASN A 389 -27.90 24.86 16.06
CA ASN A 389 -27.16 23.66 16.48
C ASN A 389 -27.65 22.46 15.67
N ILE A 390 -26.69 21.62 15.24
CA ILE A 390 -26.98 20.44 14.42
C ILE A 390 -26.64 19.19 15.21
N THR A 391 -27.57 18.24 15.22
CA THR A 391 -27.37 16.91 15.77
C THR A 391 -27.98 15.86 14.86
N GLY A 392 -27.42 14.65 14.88
CA GLY A 392 -27.99 13.52 14.11
C GLY A 392 -26.94 12.72 13.37
N SER A 393 -27.37 11.99 12.37
CA SER A 393 -26.50 11.05 11.66
C SER A 393 -26.70 11.05 10.15
N VAL A 394 -25.63 10.70 9.45
CA VAL A 394 -25.60 10.32 8.04
C VAL A 394 -25.13 8.88 7.95
N THR A 395 -25.87 8.03 7.24
CA THR A 395 -25.51 6.64 7.00
C THR A 395 -25.41 6.36 5.51
N ALA A 396 -24.28 5.81 5.07
CA ALA A 396 -24.10 5.25 3.73
C ALA A 396 -24.00 3.72 3.85
N PHE A 397 -24.74 3.02 3.00
CA PHE A 397 -24.76 1.55 2.97
C PHE A 397 -24.74 1.05 1.52
N SER A 398 -23.93 0.04 1.23
CA SER A 398 -23.93 -0.67 -0.05
C SER A 398 -23.79 -2.17 0.20
N SER A 399 -24.54 -2.97 -0.56
CA SER A 399 -24.41 -4.43 -0.52
C SER A 399 -24.48 -4.97 -1.94
N ARG A 400 -23.50 -5.76 -2.31
CA ARG A 400 -23.46 -6.47 -3.60
C ARG A 400 -23.30 -7.96 -3.35
N ASN A 401 -24.04 -8.77 -4.10
CA ASN A 401 -23.85 -10.23 -4.17
C ASN A 401 -23.89 -10.60 -5.64
N PHE A 402 -22.85 -11.25 -6.12
CA PHE A 402 -22.74 -11.63 -7.51
C PHE A 402 -21.99 -12.96 -7.70
N LYS A 403 -22.14 -13.48 -8.90
CA LYS A 403 -21.48 -14.69 -9.37
C LYS A 403 -20.93 -14.49 -10.78
N VAL A 404 -19.71 -14.97 -11.00
CA VAL A 404 -19.13 -15.12 -12.33
C VAL A 404 -18.73 -16.59 -12.49
N GLU A 405 -19.24 -17.25 -13.54
CA GLU A 405 -18.91 -18.64 -13.85
C GLU A 405 -18.41 -18.76 -15.26
N GLY A 406 -17.34 -19.50 -15.45
CA GLY A 406 -16.78 -19.81 -16.75
C GLY A 406 -16.13 -21.18 -16.79
N TYR A 407 -15.73 -21.61 -17.97
CA TYR A 407 -14.97 -22.85 -18.12
C TYR A 407 -13.78 -22.67 -19.07
N ALA A 408 -12.76 -23.48 -18.83
CA ALA A 408 -11.58 -23.63 -19.67
C ALA A 408 -11.41 -25.12 -20.00
N ASN A 409 -11.23 -25.46 -21.29
CA ASN A 409 -10.84 -26.78 -21.74
C ASN A 409 -9.32 -26.84 -21.77
N THR A 410 -8.74 -27.45 -20.77
CA THR A 410 -7.30 -27.59 -20.58
C THR A 410 -6.79 -28.98 -20.97
N SER A 411 -5.47 -29.19 -20.90
CA SER A 411 -4.87 -30.53 -21.07
C SER A 411 -5.35 -31.53 -19.98
N HIS A 412 -5.89 -31.06 -18.88
CA HIS A 412 -6.46 -31.85 -17.79
C HIS A 412 -7.97 -32.09 -17.93
N GLY A 413 -8.56 -31.68 -19.07
CA GLY A 413 -9.99 -31.73 -19.33
C GLY A 413 -10.67 -30.38 -19.07
N LYS A 414 -12.01 -30.44 -19.02
CA LYS A 414 -12.83 -29.24 -18.74
C LYS A 414 -12.74 -28.86 -17.27
N VAL A 415 -12.31 -27.64 -17.01
CA VAL A 415 -12.29 -27.01 -15.67
C VAL A 415 -13.33 -25.91 -15.66
N ASN A 416 -14.30 -25.98 -14.74
CA ASN A 416 -15.26 -24.93 -14.49
C ASN A 416 -14.81 -24.15 -13.25
N THR A 417 -14.76 -22.83 -13.35
CA THR A 417 -14.45 -21.93 -12.24
C THR A 417 -15.63 -21.01 -12.00
N GLU A 418 -16.10 -20.98 -10.78
CA GLU A 418 -17.18 -20.13 -10.32
C GLU A 418 -16.65 -19.27 -9.16
N VAL A 419 -16.72 -17.95 -9.33
CA VAL A 419 -16.40 -16.96 -8.29
C VAL A 419 -17.70 -16.35 -7.80
N ARG A 420 -17.98 -16.48 -6.50
CA ARG A 420 -19.08 -15.79 -5.80
C ARG A 420 -18.48 -14.78 -4.87
N GLN A 421 -19.00 -13.57 -4.89
CA GLN A 421 -18.55 -12.53 -3.98
C GLN A 421 -19.75 -11.80 -3.37
N THR A 422 -19.67 -11.58 -2.05
CA THR A 422 -20.52 -10.66 -1.30
C THR A 422 -19.66 -9.53 -0.79
N VAL A 423 -20.04 -8.28 -1.08
CA VAL A 423 -19.38 -7.07 -0.57
C VAL A 423 -20.41 -6.25 0.17
N ASN A 424 -20.20 -6.05 1.46
CA ASN A 424 -21.05 -5.20 2.31
C ASN A 424 -20.22 -4.02 2.80
N PHE A 425 -20.75 -2.83 2.64
CA PHE A 425 -20.17 -1.58 3.13
C PHE A 425 -21.20 -0.85 3.98
N LYS A 426 -20.75 -0.32 5.11
CA LYS A 426 -21.56 0.52 5.97
C LYS A 426 -20.69 1.60 6.60
N ASN A 427 -21.12 2.86 6.48
CA ASN A 427 -20.49 3.98 7.18
C ASN A 427 -21.61 4.78 7.88
N ILE A 428 -21.45 4.97 9.18
CA ILE A 428 -22.33 5.77 10.02
C ILE A 428 -21.50 6.93 10.57
N GLN A 429 -21.99 8.15 10.38
CA GLN A 429 -21.37 9.35 10.92
C GLN A 429 -22.39 10.08 11.80
N ASN A 430 -22.06 10.29 13.08
CA ASN A 430 -22.87 11.06 14.01
C ASN A 430 -22.24 12.43 14.20
N PHE A 431 -23.08 13.46 14.15
CA PHE A 431 -22.66 14.85 14.28
C PHE A 431 -23.27 15.53 15.49
N THR A 432 -22.44 16.34 16.16
CA THR A 432 -22.89 17.35 17.14
C THR A 432 -22.14 18.64 16.85
N ILE A 433 -22.82 19.63 16.33
CA ILE A 433 -22.23 20.90 15.88
C ILE A 433 -22.97 22.06 16.58
N ASN A 434 -22.24 22.88 17.32
CA ASN A 434 -22.75 24.09 17.96
C ASN A 434 -21.62 25.10 18.17
N THR A 435 -21.90 26.22 18.84
CA THR A 435 -20.89 27.27 19.06
C THR A 435 -19.74 26.87 19.95
N ALA A 436 -19.88 25.79 20.75
CA ALA A 436 -18.86 25.33 21.70
C ALA A 436 -18.08 24.13 21.19
N GLN A 437 -18.64 23.36 20.26
CA GLN A 437 -18.03 22.14 19.77
C GLN A 437 -18.45 21.75 18.36
N TYR A 438 -17.53 21.03 17.69
CA TYR A 438 -17.81 20.19 16.52
C TYR A 438 -17.40 18.77 16.87
N VAL A 439 -18.29 17.80 16.67
CA VAL A 439 -17.99 16.39 16.86
C VAL A 439 -18.47 15.61 15.65
N GLN A 440 -17.61 14.79 15.11
CA GLN A 440 -17.90 13.79 14.07
C GLN A 440 -17.42 12.42 14.53
N ASP A 441 -18.37 11.54 14.85
CA ASP A 441 -18.12 10.14 15.19
C ASP A 441 -18.36 9.26 13.97
N ILE A 442 -17.37 8.52 13.51
CA ILE A 442 -17.40 7.66 12.35
C ILE A 442 -17.29 6.21 12.77
N SER A 443 -18.19 5.37 12.28
CA SER A 443 -18.09 3.91 12.33
C SER A 443 -18.26 3.37 10.92
N GLN A 444 -17.20 2.77 10.37
CA GLN A 444 -17.20 2.18 9.04
C GLN A 444 -16.79 0.72 9.10
N GLU A 445 -17.46 -0.10 8.30
CA GLU A 445 -17.15 -1.51 8.11
C GLU A 445 -17.23 -1.84 6.61
N THR A 446 -16.25 -2.59 6.13
CA THR A 446 -16.29 -3.22 4.81
C THR A 446 -16.04 -4.71 5.01
N ASP A 447 -17.03 -5.52 4.64
CA ASP A 447 -16.96 -6.98 4.72
C ASP A 447 -17.00 -7.57 3.33
N VAL A 448 -16.04 -8.43 3.02
CA VAL A 448 -15.99 -9.15 1.74
C VAL A 448 -15.90 -10.65 2.03
N GLU A 449 -16.78 -11.41 1.41
CA GLU A 449 -16.69 -12.85 1.33
C GLU A 449 -16.54 -13.23 -0.15
N SER A 450 -15.42 -13.86 -0.50
CA SER A 450 -15.14 -14.34 -1.86
C SER A 450 -14.94 -15.85 -1.84
N GLN A 451 -15.78 -16.58 -2.57
CA GLN A 451 -15.73 -18.02 -2.71
C GLN A 451 -15.39 -18.39 -4.15
N THR A 452 -14.27 -19.08 -4.35
CA THR A 452 -13.92 -19.69 -5.65
C THR A 452 -14.18 -21.20 -5.59
N ILE A 453 -15.00 -21.69 -6.52
CA ILE A 453 -15.33 -23.10 -6.67
C ILE A 453 -14.77 -23.59 -8.02
N THR A 454 -13.78 -24.48 -7.96
CA THR A 454 -13.19 -25.10 -9.15
C THR A 454 -13.68 -26.54 -9.28
N ARG A 455 -14.29 -26.91 -10.40
CA ARG A 455 -14.78 -28.27 -10.71
C ARG A 455 -14.07 -28.82 -11.94
N SER A 456 -13.46 -29.97 -11.80
CA SER A 456 -12.73 -30.67 -12.86
C SER A 456 -12.99 -32.19 -12.80
N GLY A 457 -12.38 -32.95 -13.72
CA GLY A 457 -12.40 -34.41 -13.67
C GLY A 457 -11.80 -35.00 -12.39
N PHE A 458 -11.03 -34.23 -11.62
CA PHE A 458 -10.42 -34.65 -10.35
C PHE A 458 -11.28 -34.35 -9.13
N GLY A 459 -12.41 -33.65 -9.29
CA GLY A 459 -13.30 -33.30 -8.20
C GLY A 459 -13.68 -31.84 -8.15
N SER A 460 -14.20 -31.42 -7.00
CA SER A 460 -14.58 -30.03 -6.69
C SER A 460 -13.73 -29.51 -5.54
N PHE A 461 -13.13 -28.36 -5.72
CA PHE A 461 -12.33 -27.65 -4.74
C PHE A 461 -12.99 -26.30 -4.44
N VAL A 462 -13.00 -25.92 -3.18
CA VAL A 462 -13.59 -24.66 -2.71
C VAL A 462 -12.52 -23.89 -1.94
N SER A 463 -12.30 -22.63 -2.32
CA SER A 463 -11.52 -21.66 -1.55
C SER A 463 -12.46 -20.57 -1.07
N LEU A 464 -12.30 -20.15 0.17
CA LEU A 464 -13.05 -19.06 0.80
C LEU A 464 -12.05 -18.03 1.33
N GLU A 465 -12.21 -16.79 0.94
CA GLU A 465 -11.48 -15.64 1.44
C GLU A 465 -12.46 -14.68 2.08
N THR A 466 -12.15 -14.23 3.29
CA THR A 466 -12.92 -13.18 3.95
C THR A 466 -12.02 -12.01 4.33
N PHE A 467 -12.52 -10.81 4.09
CA PHE A 467 -11.85 -9.57 4.49
C PHE A 467 -12.81 -8.76 5.35
N HIS A 468 -12.28 -8.17 6.42
CA HIS A 468 -13.03 -7.28 7.29
C HIS A 468 -12.15 -6.06 7.61
N TYR A 469 -12.63 -4.87 7.22
CA TYR A 469 -11.94 -3.59 7.36
C TYR A 469 -12.73 -2.64 8.25
N PRO A 470 -12.68 -2.79 9.58
CA PRO A 470 -13.33 -1.86 10.50
C PRO A 470 -12.49 -0.60 10.68
N LEU A 471 -13.18 0.53 10.72
CA LEU A 471 -12.62 1.84 11.05
C LEU A 471 -13.60 2.56 11.99
N THR A 472 -13.11 2.96 13.16
CA THR A 472 -13.81 3.95 14.00
C THR A 472 -12.92 5.17 14.17
N MET A 473 -13.53 6.36 14.07
CA MET A 473 -12.83 7.62 14.23
C MET A 473 -13.73 8.62 14.96
N ASN A 474 -13.21 9.24 16.00
CA ASN A 474 -13.82 10.39 16.63
C ASN A 474 -12.95 11.61 16.36
N ILE A 475 -13.53 12.67 15.83
CA ILE A 475 -12.91 13.99 15.66
C ILE A 475 -13.77 14.99 16.42
N GLY A 476 -13.24 15.54 17.51
CA GLY A 476 -13.90 16.52 18.34
C GLY A 476 -13.11 17.82 18.43
N LEU A 477 -13.71 18.94 18.01
CA LEU A 477 -13.15 20.27 18.24
C LEU A 477 -13.93 20.92 19.38
N ASN A 478 -13.22 21.45 20.38
CA ASN A 478 -13.79 22.19 21.52
C ASN A 478 -13.31 23.63 21.45
N PHE A 479 -14.25 24.56 21.29
CA PHE A 479 -13.97 25.98 21.11
C PHE A 479 -14.03 26.73 22.46
N ALA A 480 -12.96 27.44 22.80
CA ALA A 480 -12.93 28.31 23.99
C ALA A 480 -13.40 29.72 23.66
N SER A 481 -13.81 30.46 24.67
CA SER A 481 -14.34 31.84 24.55
C SER A 481 -13.31 32.87 24.08
N ASP A 482 -12.01 32.57 24.18
CA ASP A 482 -10.92 33.42 23.72
C ASP A 482 -10.54 33.14 22.24
N GLY A 483 -11.23 32.21 21.58
CA GLY A 483 -11.00 31.78 20.20
C GLY A 483 -9.95 30.69 20.02
N SER A 484 -9.34 30.22 21.13
CA SER A 484 -8.53 29.00 21.09
C SER A 484 -9.42 27.76 20.98
N PHE A 485 -8.87 26.63 20.50
CA PHE A 485 -9.59 25.36 20.47
C PHE A 485 -8.66 24.16 20.55
N ASP A 486 -9.22 23.05 20.96
CA ASP A 486 -8.54 21.76 20.95
C ASP A 486 -9.23 20.83 19.95
N GLN A 487 -8.43 20.05 19.21
CA GLN A 487 -8.91 18.93 18.41
C GLN A 487 -8.53 17.63 19.11
N GLN A 488 -9.51 16.90 19.61
CA GLN A 488 -9.32 15.56 20.14
C GLN A 488 -9.60 14.55 19.03
N THR A 489 -8.65 13.64 18.80
CA THR A 489 -8.80 12.60 17.76
C THR A 489 -8.54 11.23 18.38
N THR A 490 -9.43 10.28 18.09
CA THR A 490 -9.24 8.86 18.43
C THR A 490 -9.55 8.04 17.20
N VAL A 491 -8.67 7.09 16.86
CA VAL A 491 -8.81 6.21 15.71
C VAL A 491 -8.60 4.76 16.13
N SER A 492 -9.44 3.87 15.66
CA SER A 492 -9.21 2.42 15.64
C SER A 492 -9.42 1.91 14.22
N GLN A 493 -8.42 1.25 13.66
CA GLN A 493 -8.45 0.72 12.29
C GLN A 493 -7.88 -0.69 12.29
N ALA A 494 -8.47 -1.59 11.50
CA ALA A 494 -7.90 -2.91 11.30
C ALA A 494 -8.00 -3.41 9.86
N PHE A 495 -7.12 -4.35 9.54
CA PHE A 495 -7.16 -5.23 8.39
C PHE A 495 -7.22 -6.66 8.90
N LYS A 496 -8.29 -7.36 8.55
CA LYS A 496 -8.47 -8.79 8.89
C LYS A 496 -8.70 -9.57 7.61
N PHE A 497 -8.01 -10.68 7.50
CA PHE A 497 -8.09 -11.58 6.36
C PHE A 497 -8.06 -13.02 6.82
N ASP A 498 -8.99 -13.82 6.33
CA ASP A 498 -9.03 -15.27 6.53
C ASP A 498 -9.06 -15.97 5.17
N LEU A 499 -8.26 -17.01 5.03
CA LEU A 499 -8.26 -17.91 3.88
C LEU A 499 -8.50 -19.34 4.32
N LEU A 500 -9.48 -20.00 3.72
CA LEU A 500 -9.75 -21.42 3.86
C LEU A 500 -9.79 -22.08 2.49
N SER A 501 -8.88 -23.01 2.24
CA SER A 501 -8.87 -23.83 1.04
C SER A 501 -8.58 -25.29 1.37
N PRO A 502 -8.74 -26.25 0.46
CA PRO A 502 -8.49 -27.67 0.73
C PRO A 502 -7.06 -27.99 1.20
N PHE A 503 -6.09 -27.13 0.85
CA PHE A 503 -4.66 -27.37 1.08
C PHE A 503 -4.01 -26.36 2.01
N PHE A 504 -4.73 -25.29 2.35
CA PHE A 504 -4.19 -24.19 3.14
C PHE A 504 -5.31 -23.46 3.89
N ALA A 505 -5.06 -23.16 5.14
CA ALA A 505 -5.87 -22.23 5.90
C ALA A 505 -4.96 -21.28 6.68
N GLY A 506 -5.38 -20.04 6.82
CA GLY A 506 -4.63 -19.04 7.56
C GLY A 506 -5.45 -17.79 7.82
N PHE A 507 -4.98 -16.98 8.75
CA PHE A 507 -5.54 -15.65 9.02
C PHE A 507 -4.46 -14.63 9.25
N VAL A 508 -4.83 -13.38 9.05
CA VAL A 508 -4.07 -12.17 9.39
C VAL A 508 -5.01 -11.20 10.11
N GLU A 509 -4.57 -10.66 11.22
CA GLU A 509 -5.22 -9.54 11.91
C GLU A 509 -4.15 -8.49 12.22
N ASN A 510 -4.26 -7.31 11.61
CA ASN A 510 -3.43 -6.14 11.86
C ASN A 510 -4.33 -4.99 12.31
N GLN A 511 -4.09 -4.46 13.50
CA GLN A 511 -4.94 -3.42 14.12
C GLN A 511 -4.08 -2.33 14.74
N VAL A 512 -4.52 -1.08 14.59
CA VAL A 512 -3.97 0.09 15.27
C VAL A 512 -5.05 0.82 16.06
N ASN A 513 -4.67 1.35 17.22
CA ASN A 513 -5.47 2.26 18.02
C ASN A 513 -4.61 3.48 18.39
N SER A 514 -5.09 4.67 18.09
CA SER A 514 -4.35 5.90 18.33
C SER A 514 -5.24 7.00 18.90
N THR A 515 -4.66 7.87 19.71
CA THR A 515 -5.34 9.06 20.25
C THR A 515 -4.35 10.19 20.43
N ASP A 516 -4.79 11.42 20.18
CA ASP A 516 -4.06 12.65 20.47
C ASP A 516 -5.02 13.84 20.67
N THR A 517 -4.48 14.93 21.17
CA THR A 517 -5.16 16.22 21.27
C THR A 517 -4.24 17.32 20.75
N LEU A 518 -4.61 17.92 19.62
CA LEU A 518 -3.97 19.11 19.08
C LEU A 518 -4.50 20.36 19.81
N ASN A 519 -3.60 21.27 20.20
CA ASN A 519 -3.96 22.52 20.86
C ASN A 519 -3.70 23.68 19.90
N PHE A 520 -4.72 24.48 19.63
CA PHE A 520 -4.65 25.65 18.76
C PHE A 520 -4.86 26.94 19.58
N ASN A 521 -4.06 27.95 19.31
CA ASN A 521 -4.23 29.25 19.92
C ASN A 521 -5.38 30.05 19.26
N SER A 522 -5.69 31.21 19.79
CA SER A 522 -6.77 32.07 19.29
C SER A 522 -6.57 32.62 17.87
N SER A 523 -5.38 32.50 17.28
CA SER A 523 -5.13 32.80 15.86
C SER A 523 -5.32 31.58 14.94
N GLY A 524 -5.68 30.42 15.48
CA GLY A 524 -5.79 29.16 14.73
C GLY A 524 -4.44 28.50 14.44
N ALA A 525 -3.34 28.97 15.02
CA ALA A 525 -2.04 28.34 14.84
C ALA A 525 -1.86 27.17 15.82
N LEU A 526 -1.30 26.06 15.35
CA LEU A 526 -0.97 24.92 16.19
C LEU A 526 0.04 25.33 17.27
N ALA A 527 -0.35 25.20 18.53
CA ALA A 527 0.48 25.49 19.70
C ALA A 527 1.24 24.26 20.21
N GLY A 528 0.76 23.06 19.87
CA GLY A 528 1.34 21.78 20.27
C GLY A 528 0.29 20.68 20.33
N ASN A 529 0.68 19.56 20.89
CA ASN A 529 -0.23 18.43 21.14
C ASN A 529 -0.03 17.86 22.54
N THR A 530 -0.99 17.09 23.01
CA THR A 530 -0.96 16.43 24.31
C THR A 530 -1.59 15.05 24.26
N GLY A 531 -0.92 14.08 24.90
CA GLY A 531 -1.49 12.74 25.09
C GLY A 531 -1.37 11.81 23.89
N ALA A 532 -0.48 12.10 22.93
CA ALA A 532 -0.25 11.25 21.77
C ALA A 532 0.11 9.82 22.19
N LYS A 533 -0.71 8.87 21.77
CA LYS A 533 -0.52 7.42 22.00
C LYS A 533 -0.94 6.66 20.75
N SER A 534 -0.16 5.64 20.41
CA SER A 534 -0.51 4.70 19.36
C SER A 534 -0.12 3.29 19.79
N ALA A 535 -0.94 2.30 19.47
CA ALA A 535 -0.67 0.90 19.71
C ALA A 535 -1.07 0.09 18.50
N GLN A 536 -0.16 -0.76 18.00
CA GLN A 536 -0.42 -1.66 16.89
C GLN A 536 -0.21 -3.10 17.35
N SER A 537 -1.07 -3.99 16.89
CA SER A 537 -0.91 -5.44 17.04
C SER A 537 -1.06 -6.13 15.70
N TYR A 538 -0.21 -7.11 15.45
CA TYR A 538 -0.28 -8.00 14.31
C TYR A 538 -0.28 -9.44 14.78
N ASN A 539 -1.26 -10.23 14.33
CA ASN A 539 -1.35 -11.66 14.60
C ASN A 539 -1.60 -12.40 13.29
N SER A 540 -0.87 -13.46 13.05
CA SER A 540 -1.10 -14.34 11.92
C SER A 540 -0.79 -15.79 12.25
N PHE A 541 -1.48 -16.66 11.51
CA PHE A 541 -1.26 -18.12 11.58
C PHE A 541 -1.60 -18.74 10.23
N ASN A 542 -0.91 -19.81 9.87
CA ASN A 542 -1.32 -20.67 8.77
C ASN A 542 -1.04 -22.16 9.04
N THR A 543 -1.68 -23.02 8.26
CA THR A 543 -1.57 -24.49 8.40
C THR A 543 -0.21 -25.05 8.01
N ARG A 544 0.71 -24.25 7.47
CA ARG A 544 2.12 -24.64 7.28
C ARG A 544 2.94 -24.45 8.56
N GLY A 545 2.29 -24.06 9.66
CA GLY A 545 2.92 -23.91 10.97
C GLY A 545 3.56 -22.53 11.20
N GLN A 546 3.40 -21.60 10.28
CA GLN A 546 3.88 -20.23 10.48
C GLN A 546 2.95 -19.51 11.44
N ARG A 547 3.52 -18.91 12.47
CA ARG A 547 2.84 -18.09 13.46
C ARG A 547 3.65 -16.82 13.71
N TYR A 548 2.97 -15.71 13.80
CA TYR A 548 3.60 -14.46 14.18
C TYR A 548 2.64 -13.65 15.06
N SER A 549 3.18 -13.03 16.08
CA SER A 549 2.43 -12.14 16.97
C SER A 549 3.36 -11.05 17.46
N CYS A 550 3.03 -9.80 17.16
CA CYS A 550 3.76 -8.63 17.60
C CYS A 550 2.79 -7.58 18.10
N SER A 551 3.09 -6.94 19.23
CA SER A 551 2.37 -5.78 19.73
C SER A 551 3.35 -4.69 20.11
N LEU A 552 3.08 -3.49 19.63
CA LEU A 552 3.87 -2.28 19.85
C LEU A 552 2.99 -1.22 20.50
N ALA A 553 3.56 -0.38 21.36
CA ALA A 553 2.89 0.83 21.81
C ALA A 553 3.86 2.00 21.93
N SER A 554 3.36 3.19 21.64
CA SER A 554 4.08 4.45 21.74
C SER A 554 3.33 5.45 22.62
N GLU A 555 4.08 6.35 23.23
CA GLU A 555 3.56 7.52 23.93
C GLU A 555 4.50 8.70 23.70
N ASN A 556 3.93 9.85 23.37
CA ASN A 556 4.70 11.09 23.11
C ASN A 556 5.87 10.88 22.12
N ASN A 557 5.57 10.19 21.00
CA ASN A 557 6.49 9.87 19.89
C ASN A 557 7.66 8.95 20.21
N ALA A 558 7.62 8.21 21.28
CA ALA A 558 8.63 7.22 21.59
C ALA A 558 7.98 5.83 21.77
N LEU A 559 8.62 4.81 21.28
CA LEU A 559 8.21 3.42 21.52
C LEU A 559 8.39 3.12 23.01
N ILE A 560 7.30 2.75 23.70
CA ILE A 560 7.30 2.48 25.15
C ILE A 560 7.19 1.00 25.48
N SER A 561 6.66 0.19 24.57
CA SER A 561 6.57 -1.25 24.77
C SER A 561 6.58 -2.02 23.45
N LEU A 562 7.07 -3.25 23.51
CA LEU A 562 7.01 -4.23 22.43
C LEU A 562 7.01 -5.65 23.04
N THR A 563 6.36 -6.59 22.37
CA THR A 563 6.39 -8.02 22.73
C THR A 563 7.61 -8.72 22.10
N GLU A 564 8.02 -9.87 22.67
CA GLU A 564 9.16 -10.64 22.18
C GLU A 564 9.04 -11.00 20.69
N GLY A 565 7.85 -11.36 20.20
CA GLY A 565 7.64 -11.67 18.77
C GLY A 565 7.98 -10.53 17.81
N CYS A 566 8.05 -9.27 18.27
CA CYS A 566 8.50 -8.14 17.46
C CYS A 566 10.04 -8.12 17.27
N THR A 567 10.79 -8.85 18.09
CA THR A 567 12.27 -8.86 18.07
C THR A 567 12.85 -9.99 17.25
N ASP A 568 12.02 -10.94 16.85
CA ASP A 568 12.42 -12.11 16.05
C ASP A 568 12.45 -11.79 14.52
N LYS A 569 12.77 -10.54 14.18
CA LYS A 569 12.81 -10.01 12.80
C LYS A 569 14.13 -10.31 12.11
#